data_c5f53e2839371b2ccd546f95799108f8
#
_entry.id   c5f53e2839371b2ccd546f95799108f8
#
_cell.length_a   1.000
_cell.length_b   1.000
_cell.length_c   1.000
_cell.angle_alpha   90.00
_cell.angle_beta   90.00
_cell.angle_gamma   90.00
#
_symmetry.space_group_name_H-M   'P 1'
#
loop_
_entity.id
_entity.type
_entity.pdbx_description
1 polymer ?
#
loop_
_entity_poly.entity_id
_entity_poly.type
_entity_poly.pdbx_seq_one_letter_code
_entity_poly.pdbx_strand_id
1 'polypeptide(L)'
;TLGMTGLAQAAGDAAAGQGKVAVCGACHGADGNSMAPTFPKLAGQGERYLLKQLNDIKSGARAVVPMTGMLTGMSDQDLQDIAAYFASQNMSVGAADPALVARGEALFRGGKLDQGMPACTGCHSPTGSGNDAAGFPQLGGQHGDYVALQLTNFREGVRTNDGDTKIMRAIAEKLSNKDIAALSSYIQGLH
;
A
#
# COMPACT_ATOMS: atom_id res chain seq x y z
N THR A 1 38.56 -7.78 -22.60
CA THR A 1 37.73 -7.35 -21.51
C THR A 1 36.44 -6.76 -22.05
N LEU A 2 35.36 -7.58 -22.15
CA LEU A 2 34.03 -7.08 -22.42
C LEU A 2 33.52 -6.36 -21.19
N GLY A 3 33.37 -5.04 -21.26
CA GLY A 3 32.69 -4.25 -20.26
C GLY A 3 31.20 -4.58 -20.31
N MET A 4 30.68 -5.25 -19.26
CA MET A 4 29.25 -5.31 -19.02
C MET A 4 28.79 -3.91 -18.60
N THR A 5 28.24 -3.13 -19.54
CA THR A 5 27.44 -1.95 -19.20
C THR A 5 26.14 -2.46 -18.59
N GLY A 6 26.12 -2.56 -17.26
CA GLY A 6 24.88 -2.70 -16.55
C GLY A 6 24.00 -1.49 -16.89
N LEU A 7 22.86 -1.72 -17.54
CA LEU A 7 21.83 -0.71 -17.66
C LEU A 7 21.38 -0.36 -16.25
N ALA A 8 21.86 0.75 -15.70
CA ALA A 8 21.27 1.34 -14.51
C ALA A 8 19.82 1.67 -14.90
N GLN A 9 18.87 0.99 -14.31
CA GLN A 9 17.47 1.34 -14.44
C GLN A 9 17.35 2.75 -13.86
N ALA A 10 16.90 3.70 -14.68
CA ALA A 10 16.73 5.08 -14.21
C ALA A 10 15.72 5.08 -13.06
N ALA A 11 16.01 5.79 -11.98
CA ALA A 11 15.03 6.05 -10.93
C ALA A 11 13.84 6.83 -11.53
N GLY A 12 12.65 6.69 -10.95
CA GLY A 12 11.49 7.45 -11.42
C GLY A 12 11.71 8.96 -11.25
N ASP A 13 11.19 9.75 -12.18
CA ASP A 13 11.20 11.21 -12.14
C ASP A 13 9.81 11.72 -11.72
N ALA A 14 9.72 12.29 -10.51
CA ALA A 14 8.47 12.81 -9.97
C ALA A 14 7.90 13.97 -10.81
N ALA A 15 8.73 14.82 -11.41
CA ALA A 15 8.29 15.92 -12.25
C ALA A 15 7.68 15.40 -13.57
N ALA A 16 8.32 14.39 -14.18
CA ALA A 16 7.75 13.69 -15.34
C ALA A 16 6.46 12.95 -14.98
N GLY A 17 6.40 12.34 -13.79
CA GLY A 17 5.23 11.64 -13.26
C GLY A 17 4.02 12.55 -13.11
N GLN A 18 4.20 13.80 -12.68
CA GLN A 18 3.12 14.78 -12.53
C GLN A 18 2.31 14.96 -13.84
N GLY A 19 2.98 14.94 -14.98
CA GLY A 19 2.30 15.04 -16.29
C GLY A 19 1.51 13.78 -16.68
N LYS A 20 1.70 12.66 -15.99
CA LYS A 20 1.14 11.35 -16.36
C LYS A 20 -0.02 10.91 -15.46
N VAL A 21 -0.25 11.59 -14.31
CA VAL A 21 -1.22 11.15 -13.29
C VAL A 21 -2.63 11.72 -13.45
N ALA A 22 -2.91 12.48 -14.49
CA ALA A 22 -4.22 13.14 -14.67
C ALA A 22 -5.40 12.14 -14.59
N VAL A 23 -5.29 10.99 -15.24
CA VAL A 23 -6.31 9.94 -15.20
C VAL A 23 -6.40 9.28 -13.81
N CYS A 24 -5.28 9.14 -13.10
CA CYS A 24 -5.23 8.56 -11.75
C CYS A 24 -5.94 9.45 -10.74
N GLY A 25 -5.79 10.78 -10.90
CA GLY A 25 -6.36 11.80 -10.04
C GLY A 25 -7.88 11.77 -9.95
N ALA A 26 -8.58 11.25 -10.95
CA ALA A 26 -10.03 11.13 -10.94
C ALA A 26 -10.56 10.26 -9.76
N CYS A 27 -9.80 9.25 -9.36
CA CYS A 27 -10.15 8.34 -8.24
C CYS A 27 -9.26 8.57 -7.02
N HIS A 28 -7.95 8.80 -7.24
CA HIS A 28 -6.96 8.86 -6.17
C HIS A 28 -6.67 10.28 -5.65
N GLY A 29 -7.29 11.32 -6.26
CA GLY A 29 -6.91 12.72 -5.99
C GLY A 29 -5.67 13.13 -6.79
N ALA A 30 -5.57 14.41 -7.16
CA ALA A 30 -4.48 14.93 -7.97
C ALA A 30 -3.11 14.76 -7.30
N ASP A 31 -3.08 14.85 -5.98
CA ASP A 31 -1.92 14.65 -5.12
C ASP A 31 -1.83 13.24 -4.51
N GLY A 32 -2.75 12.35 -4.87
CA GLY A 32 -2.84 11.00 -4.32
C GLY A 32 -3.61 10.90 -2.99
N ASN A 33 -4.24 11.98 -2.51
CA ASN A 33 -5.13 11.95 -1.35
C ASN A 33 -6.59 11.78 -1.82
N SER A 34 -6.98 10.53 -2.08
CA SER A 34 -8.36 10.22 -2.50
C SER A 34 -9.39 10.69 -1.48
N MET A 35 -10.50 11.21 -1.98
CA MET A 35 -11.65 11.62 -1.14
C MET A 35 -12.57 10.44 -0.83
N ALA A 36 -12.65 9.46 -1.71
CA ALA A 36 -13.52 8.29 -1.54
C ALA A 36 -12.74 7.16 -0.84
N PRO A 37 -13.22 6.66 0.31
CA PRO A 37 -12.49 5.69 1.12
C PRO A 37 -12.33 4.31 0.47
N THR A 38 -13.03 4.03 -0.62
CA THR A 38 -12.86 2.81 -1.42
C THR A 38 -11.63 2.84 -2.33
N PHE A 39 -11.14 4.04 -2.68
CA PHE A 39 -9.90 4.20 -3.44
C PHE A 39 -8.74 4.51 -2.48
N PRO A 40 -7.61 3.80 -2.57
CA PRO A 40 -6.50 4.05 -1.66
C PRO A 40 -5.89 5.44 -1.86
N LYS A 41 -5.40 6.01 -0.77
CA LYS A 41 -4.44 7.11 -0.87
C LYS A 41 -3.13 6.57 -1.40
N LEU A 42 -2.52 7.30 -2.33
CA LEU A 42 -1.23 7.00 -2.94
C LEU A 42 -0.14 7.97 -2.47
N ALA A 43 -0.54 9.14 -1.96
CA ALA A 43 0.36 10.18 -1.45
C ALA A 43 1.31 9.62 -0.37
N GLY A 44 2.61 9.89 -0.49
CA GLY A 44 3.62 9.48 0.47
C GLY A 44 3.89 7.98 0.56
N GLN A 45 3.22 7.17 -0.26
CA GLN A 45 3.43 5.73 -0.29
C GLN A 45 4.81 5.41 -0.87
N GLY A 46 5.49 4.39 -0.34
CA GLY A 46 6.80 3.96 -0.81
C GLY A 46 6.86 3.74 -2.32
N GLU A 47 7.87 4.33 -2.98
CA GLU A 47 8.03 4.27 -4.44
C GLU A 47 8.15 2.83 -4.93
N ARG A 48 8.98 2.03 -4.26
CA ARG A 48 9.16 0.62 -4.58
C ARG A 48 7.87 -0.19 -4.45
N TYR A 49 7.08 0.08 -3.42
CA TYR A 49 5.78 -0.57 -3.25
C TYR A 49 4.80 -0.14 -4.34
N LEU A 50 4.70 1.17 -4.65
CA LEU A 50 3.84 1.67 -5.72
C LEU A 50 4.19 1.03 -7.06
N LEU A 51 5.48 1.06 -7.43
CA LEU A 51 5.94 0.47 -8.70
C LEU A 51 5.59 -1.01 -8.78
N LYS A 52 5.81 -1.76 -7.68
CA LYS A 52 5.39 -3.17 -7.63
C LYS A 52 3.89 -3.32 -7.86
N GLN A 53 3.05 -2.51 -7.20
CA GLN A 53 1.60 -2.61 -7.36
C GLN A 53 1.15 -2.26 -8.78
N LEU A 54 1.73 -1.23 -9.40
CA LEU A 54 1.44 -0.86 -10.79
C LEU A 54 1.79 -2.01 -11.76
N ASN A 55 2.95 -2.63 -11.60
CA ASN A 55 3.35 -3.78 -12.40
C ASN A 55 2.45 -5.01 -12.17
N ASP A 56 2.11 -5.31 -10.92
CA ASP A 56 1.22 -6.43 -10.59
C ASP A 56 -0.19 -6.22 -11.18
N ILE A 57 -0.70 -4.99 -11.18
CA ILE A 57 -2.00 -4.66 -11.78
C ILE A 57 -1.92 -4.73 -13.30
N LYS A 58 -0.88 -4.17 -13.90
CA LYS A 58 -0.65 -4.19 -15.36
C LYS A 58 -0.56 -5.62 -15.90
N SER A 59 0.15 -6.50 -15.20
CA SER A 59 0.32 -7.92 -15.57
C SER A 59 -0.86 -8.83 -15.20
N GLY A 60 -1.80 -8.35 -14.37
CA GLY A 60 -2.90 -9.15 -13.82
C GLY A 60 -2.53 -9.99 -12.58
N ALA A 61 -1.29 -9.91 -12.08
CA ALA A 61 -0.88 -10.58 -10.84
C ALA A 61 -1.63 -10.04 -9.60
N ARG A 62 -2.16 -8.81 -9.70
CA ARG A 62 -3.10 -8.23 -8.76
C ARG A 62 -4.36 -7.78 -9.49
N ALA A 63 -5.47 -8.48 -9.29
CA ALA A 63 -6.75 -8.08 -9.86
C ALA A 63 -7.34 -6.90 -9.11
N VAL A 64 -7.55 -5.78 -9.81
CA VAL A 64 -8.23 -4.56 -9.30
C VAL A 64 -9.20 -4.10 -10.38
N VAL A 65 -10.46 -4.53 -10.28
CA VAL A 65 -11.47 -4.32 -11.33
C VAL A 65 -11.57 -2.87 -11.80
N PRO A 66 -11.60 -1.84 -10.92
CA PRO A 66 -11.66 -0.44 -11.38
C PRO A 66 -10.44 0.02 -12.18
N MET A 67 -9.31 -0.66 -12.08
CA MET A 67 -8.07 -0.33 -12.78
C MET A 67 -7.82 -1.19 -14.03
N THR A 68 -8.77 -2.06 -14.38
CA THR A 68 -8.60 -2.95 -15.55
C THR A 68 -8.36 -2.15 -16.82
N GLY A 69 -7.24 -2.42 -17.50
CA GLY A 69 -6.87 -1.78 -18.75
C GLY A 69 -6.23 -0.39 -18.62
N MET A 70 -6.30 0.26 -17.46
CA MET A 70 -5.80 1.64 -17.29
C MET A 70 -4.28 1.79 -17.47
N LEU A 71 -3.53 0.74 -17.25
CA LEU A 71 -2.06 0.75 -17.33
C LEU A 71 -1.52 0.13 -18.63
N THR A 72 -2.38 -0.34 -19.53
CA THR A 72 -1.97 -1.15 -20.70
C THR A 72 -1.02 -0.40 -21.65
N GLY A 73 -1.24 0.90 -21.87
CA GLY A 73 -0.41 1.72 -22.76
C GLY A 73 0.82 2.37 -22.10
N MET A 74 1.03 2.17 -20.80
CA MET A 74 2.12 2.79 -20.06
C MET A 74 3.41 1.98 -20.19
N SER A 75 4.53 2.66 -20.46
CA SER A 75 5.87 2.06 -20.44
C SER A 75 6.32 1.81 -18.98
N ASP A 76 7.38 1.03 -18.82
CA ASP A 76 7.97 0.79 -17.49
C ASP A 76 8.50 2.08 -16.86
N GLN A 77 9.03 3.00 -17.68
CA GLN A 77 9.46 4.34 -17.22
C GLN A 77 8.26 5.18 -16.76
N ASP A 78 7.12 5.11 -17.45
CA ASP A 78 5.91 5.82 -17.02
C ASP A 78 5.45 5.34 -15.65
N LEU A 79 5.49 4.04 -15.39
CA LEU A 79 5.11 3.48 -14.08
C LEU A 79 6.10 3.90 -12.98
N GLN A 80 7.40 3.99 -13.29
CA GLN A 80 8.41 4.49 -12.35
C GLN A 80 8.17 5.97 -12.02
N ASP A 81 7.94 6.81 -13.03
CA ASP A 81 7.70 8.24 -12.84
C ASP A 81 6.41 8.49 -12.03
N ILE A 82 5.34 7.74 -12.33
CA ILE A 82 4.08 7.81 -11.56
C ILE A 82 4.31 7.40 -10.09
N ALA A 83 5.07 6.33 -9.85
CA ALA A 83 5.39 5.89 -8.50
C ALA A 83 6.20 6.95 -7.75
N ALA A 84 7.22 7.54 -8.37
CA ALA A 84 8.03 8.62 -7.82
C ALA A 84 7.19 9.86 -7.51
N TYR A 85 6.25 10.24 -8.40
CA TYR A 85 5.36 11.37 -8.16
C TYR A 85 4.50 11.18 -6.91
N PHE A 86 3.78 10.07 -6.77
CA PHE A 86 2.95 9.85 -5.59
C PHE A 86 3.76 9.64 -4.32
N ALA A 87 4.94 9.04 -4.41
CA ALA A 87 5.85 8.90 -3.28
C ALA A 87 6.35 10.25 -2.75
N SER A 88 6.49 11.25 -3.61
CA SER A 88 6.92 12.61 -3.24
C SER A 88 5.82 13.45 -2.56
N GLN A 89 4.58 12.97 -2.54
CA GLN A 89 3.45 13.68 -1.93
C GLN A 89 3.35 13.37 -0.43
N ASN A 90 2.52 14.14 0.29
CA ASN A 90 2.26 13.91 1.71
C ASN A 90 0.86 13.31 1.91
N MET A 91 0.79 12.17 2.60
CA MET A 91 -0.49 11.54 2.93
C MET A 91 -1.23 12.34 4.01
N SER A 92 -2.47 12.68 3.74
CA SER A 92 -3.36 13.26 4.74
C SER A 92 -3.81 12.17 5.73
N VAL A 93 -3.78 12.50 7.03
CA VAL A 93 -4.18 11.57 8.09
C VAL A 93 -5.66 11.77 8.43
N GLY A 94 -6.39 10.68 8.62
CA GLY A 94 -7.77 10.69 9.08
C GLY A 94 -7.87 10.62 10.60
N ALA A 95 -9.07 10.33 11.11
CA ALA A 95 -9.31 10.10 12.53
C ALA A 95 -9.69 8.63 12.77
N ALA A 96 -9.16 8.05 13.85
CA ALA A 96 -9.59 6.74 14.34
C ALA A 96 -10.89 6.86 15.15
N ASP A 97 -11.73 5.82 15.12
CA ASP A 97 -12.84 5.69 16.06
C ASP A 97 -12.26 5.44 17.47
N PRO A 98 -12.53 6.34 18.45
CA PRO A 98 -12.01 6.20 19.80
C PRO A 98 -12.35 4.85 20.46
N ALA A 99 -13.50 4.26 20.16
CA ALA A 99 -13.93 2.98 20.70
C ALA A 99 -13.07 1.80 20.21
N LEU A 100 -12.38 1.95 19.08
CA LEU A 100 -11.57 0.90 18.45
C LEU A 100 -10.07 1.09 18.68
N VAL A 101 -9.61 2.27 19.13
CA VAL A 101 -8.18 2.62 19.27
C VAL A 101 -7.45 1.61 20.13
N ALA A 102 -7.92 1.34 21.35
CA ALA A 102 -7.19 0.48 22.28
C ALA A 102 -6.93 -0.93 21.70
N ARG A 103 -7.94 -1.52 21.05
CA ARG A 103 -7.79 -2.83 20.40
C ARG A 103 -6.89 -2.74 19.16
N GLY A 104 -7.07 -1.73 18.33
CA GLY A 104 -6.27 -1.53 17.12
C GLY A 104 -4.80 -1.34 17.44
N GLU A 105 -4.49 -0.50 18.44
CA GLU A 105 -3.13 -0.27 18.91
C GLU A 105 -2.50 -1.55 19.50
N ALA A 106 -3.21 -2.26 20.35
CA ALA A 106 -2.70 -3.51 20.94
C ALA A 106 -2.31 -4.52 19.85
N LEU A 107 -3.14 -4.68 18.81
CA LEU A 107 -2.85 -5.56 17.68
C LEU A 107 -1.71 -5.04 16.81
N PHE A 108 -1.69 -3.75 16.51
CA PHE A 108 -0.68 -3.14 15.63
C PHE A 108 0.72 -3.22 16.25
N ARG A 109 0.82 -2.93 17.57
CA ARG A 109 2.08 -2.88 18.31
C ARG A 109 2.49 -4.21 18.93
N GLY A 110 1.54 -5.07 19.29
CA GLY A 110 1.79 -6.33 20.02
C GLY A 110 1.56 -7.59 19.20
N GLY A 111 0.77 -7.53 18.15
CA GLY A 111 0.37 -8.73 17.41
C GLY A 111 -0.56 -9.66 18.21
N LYS A 112 -0.52 -10.95 17.89
CA LYS A 112 -1.17 -12.06 18.61
C LYS A 112 -0.14 -13.18 18.73
N LEU A 113 0.83 -12.99 19.62
CA LEU A 113 2.01 -13.86 19.73
C LEU A 113 1.63 -15.30 20.11
N ASP A 114 0.58 -15.48 20.88
CA ASP A 114 -0.02 -16.78 21.23
C ASP A 114 -0.54 -17.55 19.98
N GLN A 115 -0.86 -16.83 18.92
CA GLN A 115 -1.30 -17.39 17.63
C GLN A 115 -0.21 -17.32 16.56
N GLY A 116 1.00 -16.93 16.91
CA GLY A 116 2.11 -16.78 15.97
C GLY A 116 1.96 -15.60 14.99
N MET A 117 1.17 -14.58 15.35
CA MET A 117 1.05 -13.34 14.55
C MET A 117 1.96 -12.26 15.14
N PRO A 118 3.04 -11.87 14.44
CA PRO A 118 3.90 -10.77 14.91
C PRO A 118 3.19 -9.42 14.86
N ALA A 119 3.78 -8.44 15.55
CA ALA A 119 3.33 -7.05 15.49
C ALA A 119 3.50 -6.46 14.08
N CYS A 120 2.54 -5.65 13.64
CA CYS A 120 2.60 -4.96 12.34
C CYS A 120 3.79 -3.99 12.27
N THR A 121 4.18 -3.43 13.43
CA THR A 121 5.30 -2.49 13.57
C THR A 121 6.64 -3.06 13.11
N GLY A 122 6.82 -4.37 13.16
CA GLY A 122 8.08 -5.02 12.75
C GLY A 122 8.42 -4.82 11.27
N CYS A 123 7.42 -4.72 10.42
CA CYS A 123 7.57 -4.49 8.98
C CYS A 123 7.12 -3.08 8.56
N HIS A 124 6.01 -2.60 9.15
CA HIS A 124 5.39 -1.34 8.75
C HIS A 124 5.80 -0.12 9.59
N SER A 125 6.78 -0.26 10.47
CA SER A 125 7.27 0.74 11.43
C SER A 125 6.26 1.11 12.55
N PRO A 126 6.73 1.69 13.67
CA PRO A 126 5.86 2.08 14.79
C PRO A 126 4.83 3.16 14.45
N THR A 127 5.12 4.02 13.47
CA THR A 127 4.22 5.08 12.99
C THR A 127 3.43 4.64 11.75
N GLY A 128 3.62 3.40 11.28
CA GLY A 128 3.00 2.94 10.04
C GLY A 128 3.59 3.57 8.78
N SER A 129 4.76 4.19 8.84
CA SER A 129 5.42 4.81 7.68
C SER A 129 5.98 3.79 6.67
N GLY A 130 5.96 2.51 7.00
CA GLY A 130 6.50 1.46 6.15
C GLY A 130 8.03 1.39 6.15
N ASN A 131 8.56 0.68 5.16
CA ASN A 131 9.99 0.61 4.86
C ASN A 131 10.14 0.44 3.34
N ASP A 132 10.41 1.55 2.64
CA ASP A 132 10.48 1.56 1.18
C ASP A 132 11.60 0.65 0.65
N ALA A 133 12.78 0.67 1.28
CA ALA A 133 13.91 -0.17 0.88
C ALA A 133 13.57 -1.68 0.92
N ALA A 134 12.71 -2.10 1.85
CA ALA A 134 12.23 -3.46 1.97
C ALA A 134 10.92 -3.72 1.17
N GLY A 135 10.31 -2.68 0.59
CA GLY A 135 9.04 -2.77 -0.13
C GLY A 135 7.82 -2.93 0.78
N PHE A 136 7.95 -2.63 2.08
CA PHE A 136 6.83 -2.63 3.01
C PHE A 136 6.08 -1.30 2.94
N PRO A 137 4.76 -1.32 2.65
CA PRO A 137 4.01 -0.09 2.43
C PRO A 137 3.81 0.73 3.69
N GLN A 138 3.66 2.05 3.48
CA GLN A 138 3.06 2.94 4.48
C GLN A 138 1.61 2.54 4.71
N LEU A 139 1.23 2.46 5.97
CA LEU A 139 -0.14 2.18 6.43
C LEU A 139 -0.76 3.41 7.09
N GLY A 140 0.01 4.15 7.91
CA GLY A 140 -0.46 5.31 8.65
C GLY A 140 -1.16 6.32 7.75
N GLY A 141 -2.37 6.75 8.15
CA GLY A 141 -3.19 7.69 7.39
C GLY A 141 -4.02 7.09 6.25
N GLN A 142 -3.83 5.82 5.90
CA GLN A 142 -4.62 5.17 4.85
C GLN A 142 -6.10 5.04 5.25
N HIS A 143 -7.02 5.09 4.30
CA HIS A 143 -8.44 4.90 4.54
C HIS A 143 -8.74 3.56 5.23
N GLY A 144 -9.50 3.62 6.32
CA GLY A 144 -9.90 2.43 7.09
C GLY A 144 -10.64 1.40 6.24
N ASP A 145 -11.57 1.82 5.39
CA ASP A 145 -12.32 0.93 4.50
C ASP A 145 -11.40 0.19 3.52
N TYR A 146 -10.41 0.91 2.96
CA TYR A 146 -9.43 0.28 2.08
C TYR A 146 -8.54 -0.71 2.83
N VAL A 147 -8.10 -0.37 4.05
CA VAL A 147 -7.30 -1.27 4.89
C VAL A 147 -8.11 -2.52 5.24
N ALA A 148 -9.37 -2.36 5.65
CA ALA A 148 -10.26 -3.48 5.97
C ALA A 148 -10.46 -4.40 4.76
N LEU A 149 -10.70 -3.82 3.58
CA LEU A 149 -10.82 -4.57 2.34
C LEU A 149 -9.55 -5.37 2.02
N GLN A 150 -8.37 -4.74 2.14
CA GLN A 150 -7.13 -5.42 1.80
C GLN A 150 -6.78 -6.55 2.79
N LEU A 151 -6.98 -6.34 4.09
CA LEU A 151 -6.78 -7.39 5.09
C LEU A 151 -7.75 -8.57 4.86
N THR A 152 -9.01 -8.27 4.55
CA THR A 152 -9.99 -9.31 4.19
C THR A 152 -9.56 -10.05 2.92
N ASN A 153 -9.17 -9.35 1.88
CA ASN A 153 -8.74 -9.95 0.62
C ASN A 153 -7.49 -10.85 0.79
N PHE A 154 -6.55 -10.47 1.64
CA PHE A 154 -5.43 -11.34 1.98
C PHE A 154 -5.90 -12.58 2.77
N ARG A 155 -6.79 -12.41 3.76
CA ARG A 155 -7.31 -13.50 4.56
C ARG A 155 -8.06 -14.53 3.73
N GLU A 156 -8.90 -14.06 2.81
CA GLU A 156 -9.73 -14.92 1.94
C GLU A 156 -8.97 -15.42 0.70
N GLY A 157 -7.70 -15.05 0.53
CA GLY A 157 -6.90 -15.45 -0.63
C GLY A 157 -7.32 -14.81 -1.96
N VAL A 158 -8.11 -13.74 -1.91
CA VAL A 158 -8.49 -12.94 -3.10
C VAL A 158 -7.30 -12.09 -3.57
N ARG A 159 -6.51 -11.55 -2.63
CA ARG A 159 -5.26 -10.87 -2.90
C ARG A 159 -4.09 -11.79 -2.59
N THR A 160 -3.28 -12.08 -3.61
CA THR A 160 -2.19 -13.08 -3.52
C THR A 160 -0.81 -12.55 -3.95
N ASN A 161 -0.70 -11.25 -4.23
CA ASN A 161 0.54 -10.65 -4.74
C ASN A 161 1.57 -10.30 -3.65
N ASP A 162 1.53 -10.99 -2.51
CA ASP A 162 2.47 -10.90 -1.39
C ASP A 162 3.66 -11.88 -1.50
N GLY A 163 3.87 -12.42 -2.69
CA GLY A 163 5.00 -13.29 -3.04
C GLY A 163 4.86 -14.72 -2.53
N ASP A 164 5.92 -15.51 -2.75
CA ASP A 164 5.95 -16.95 -2.41
C ASP A 164 5.93 -17.18 -0.90
N THR A 165 6.44 -16.23 -0.12
CA THR A 165 6.46 -16.27 1.34
C THR A 165 5.09 -16.07 1.97
N LYS A 166 4.10 -15.54 1.21
CA LYS A 166 2.69 -15.34 1.64
C LYS A 166 2.56 -14.58 2.97
N ILE A 167 3.45 -13.62 3.22
CA ILE A 167 3.57 -12.95 4.53
C ILE A 167 2.23 -12.33 4.95
N MET A 168 1.61 -11.52 4.08
CA MET A 168 0.36 -10.84 4.44
C MET A 168 -0.83 -11.80 4.54
N ARG A 169 -0.88 -12.85 3.73
CA ARG A 169 -1.89 -13.91 3.85
C ARG A 169 -1.76 -14.65 5.18
N ALA A 170 -0.56 -15.04 5.57
CA ALA A 170 -0.31 -15.72 6.84
C ALA A 170 -0.64 -14.87 8.07
N ILE A 171 -0.43 -13.55 8.00
CA ILE A 171 -0.82 -12.61 9.05
C ILE A 171 -2.34 -12.42 9.07
N ALA A 172 -2.94 -12.15 7.92
CA ALA A 172 -4.36 -11.84 7.83
C ALA A 172 -5.26 -13.04 8.20
N GLU A 173 -4.82 -14.27 7.96
CA GLU A 173 -5.50 -15.50 8.39
C GLU A 173 -5.78 -15.55 9.90
N LYS A 174 -4.93 -14.90 10.72
CA LYS A 174 -5.08 -14.82 12.17
C LYS A 174 -6.06 -13.75 12.66
N LEU A 175 -6.58 -12.92 11.75
CA LEU A 175 -7.43 -11.78 12.09
C LEU A 175 -8.92 -12.12 12.01
N SER A 176 -9.64 -11.89 13.10
CA SER A 176 -11.11 -11.88 13.10
C SER A 176 -11.66 -10.60 12.44
N ASN A 177 -12.95 -10.57 12.10
CA ASN A 177 -13.59 -9.34 11.60
C ASN A 177 -13.46 -8.18 12.59
N LYS A 178 -13.54 -8.46 13.92
CA LYS A 178 -13.35 -7.44 14.96
C LYS A 178 -11.91 -6.91 15.00
N ASP A 179 -10.92 -7.76 14.72
CA ASP A 179 -9.51 -7.35 14.62
C ASP A 179 -9.28 -6.46 13.40
N ILE A 180 -9.83 -6.86 12.25
CA ILE A 180 -9.74 -6.08 11.02
C ILE A 180 -10.37 -4.70 11.21
N ALA A 181 -11.58 -4.62 11.77
CA ALA A 181 -12.23 -3.35 12.03
C ALA A 181 -11.40 -2.43 12.95
N ALA A 182 -10.84 -2.98 14.04
CA ALA A 182 -10.04 -2.22 14.98
C ALA A 182 -8.71 -1.75 14.37
N LEU A 183 -7.99 -2.64 13.66
CA LEU A 183 -6.75 -2.30 12.97
C LEU A 183 -6.97 -1.23 11.89
N SER A 184 -8.03 -1.37 11.10
CA SER A 184 -8.33 -0.43 10.01
C SER A 184 -8.63 0.97 10.53
N SER A 185 -9.42 1.06 11.60
CA SER A 185 -9.69 2.34 12.26
C SER A 185 -8.42 2.94 12.87
N TYR A 186 -7.64 2.15 13.59
CA TYR A 186 -6.38 2.62 14.20
C TYR A 186 -5.39 3.14 13.15
N ILE A 187 -5.19 2.39 12.05
CA ILE A 187 -4.30 2.74 10.95
C ILE A 187 -4.72 4.05 10.28
N GLN A 188 -6.01 4.31 10.13
CA GLN A 188 -6.52 5.55 9.54
C GLN A 188 -6.10 6.79 10.35
N GLY A 189 -6.01 6.69 11.66
CA GLY A 189 -5.59 7.78 12.54
C GLY A 189 -4.12 7.72 12.96
N LEU A 190 -3.35 6.73 12.48
CA LEU A 190 -1.95 6.55 12.86
C LEU A 190 -1.04 7.53 12.10
N HIS A 191 -0.14 8.23 12.83
CA HIS A 191 0.83 9.21 12.32
C HIS A 191 2.09 9.26 13.20
#